data_7c1f80d66d79640aa9f7b61ab748439b
#
_entry.id   7c1f80d66d79640aa9f7b61ab748439b
#
_cell.length_a   1.000
_cell.length_b   1.000
_cell.length_c   1.000
_cell.angle_alpha   90.00
_cell.angle_beta   90.00
_cell.angle_gamma   90.00
#
_symmetry.space_group_name_H-M   'P 1'
#
loop_
_entity.id
_entity.type
_entity.pdbx_description
1 polymer ?
#
loop_
_entity_poly.entity_id
_entity_poly.type
_entity_poly.pdbx_seq_one_letter_code
_entity_poly.pdbx_strand_id
1 'polypeptide(L)'
;MFDPVHLESFLAVAQSRNFTEAGRRLGLQQSTVSQHIRKLEESAGRRLFVRDTHRVTLTADGEAMTGFAQTILDTSQRAQRYFAGSQLRGRVRFGASEDFVSTRLPEVLREFVRQHALVDLELRVGVSATLYELLDAGELDLVLAKRRAGDDRGRLVWRDRLTWVGAPGIQVQAPMPLILFNAPSITRTVALEALERVGLPWRVACTSGSLSGLRAACLAGLGVTVHARGLTPEGLVEMPASFGLPALGDVEFVVMGVRDGLGGPAAALANSILANGDRLQRSG
;
A
#
# COMPACT_ATOMS: atom_id res chain seq x y z
N MET A 1 -0.79 -34.91 1.45
CA MET A 1 -1.08 -33.60 2.12
C MET A 1 0.08 -32.66 1.80
N PHE A 2 -0.19 -31.40 1.48
CA PHE A 2 0.87 -30.43 1.18
C PHE A 2 1.48 -29.88 2.47
N ASP A 3 2.81 -30.02 2.61
CA ASP A 3 3.55 -29.53 3.75
C ASP A 3 3.78 -28.01 3.63
N PRO A 4 3.43 -27.19 4.65
CA PRO A 4 3.66 -25.76 4.62
C PRO A 4 5.10 -25.36 4.31
N VAL A 5 6.09 -26.06 4.83
CA VAL A 5 7.52 -25.77 4.59
C VAL A 5 7.89 -25.95 3.11
N HIS A 6 7.28 -26.96 2.45
CA HIS A 6 7.48 -27.17 1.01
C HIS A 6 6.79 -26.09 0.18
N LEU A 7 5.61 -25.61 0.61
CA LEU A 7 4.88 -24.51 -0.04
C LEU A 7 5.63 -23.18 0.10
N GLU A 8 6.22 -22.88 1.26
CA GLU A 8 7.07 -21.70 1.45
C GLU A 8 8.29 -21.74 0.52
N SER A 9 8.96 -22.88 0.44
CA SER A 9 10.09 -23.07 -0.46
C SER A 9 9.67 -22.90 -1.93
N PHE A 10 8.50 -23.41 -2.29
CA PHE A 10 7.94 -23.24 -3.64
C PHE A 10 7.68 -21.75 -3.98
N LEU A 11 7.03 -21.01 -3.10
CA LEU A 11 6.76 -19.58 -3.33
C LEU A 11 8.06 -18.75 -3.42
N ALA A 12 9.07 -19.08 -2.58
CA ALA A 12 10.37 -18.42 -2.65
C ALA A 12 11.08 -18.66 -3.99
N VAL A 13 11.02 -19.88 -4.55
CA VAL A 13 11.58 -20.19 -5.87
C VAL A 13 10.75 -19.54 -6.98
N ALA A 14 9.42 -19.54 -6.89
CA ALA A 14 8.54 -18.92 -7.86
C ALA A 14 8.80 -17.40 -7.99
N GLN A 15 9.02 -16.71 -6.88
CA GLN A 15 9.31 -15.27 -6.83
C GLN A 15 10.74 -14.95 -7.32
N SER A 16 11.74 -15.69 -6.84
CA SER A 16 13.14 -15.42 -7.18
C SER A 16 13.58 -15.99 -8.53
N ARG A 17 12.84 -16.96 -9.07
CA ARG A 17 13.20 -17.78 -10.25
C ARG A 17 14.60 -18.39 -10.17
N ASN A 18 15.06 -18.62 -8.93
CA ASN A 18 16.39 -19.09 -8.64
C ASN A 18 16.42 -19.86 -7.30
N PHE A 19 16.86 -21.13 -7.35
CA PHE A 19 16.89 -21.99 -6.16
C PHE A 19 17.90 -21.54 -5.11
N THR A 20 19.04 -21.01 -5.52
CA THR A 20 20.08 -20.50 -4.61
C THR A 20 19.59 -19.25 -3.87
N GLU A 21 19.00 -18.31 -4.61
CA GLU A 21 18.43 -17.10 -4.03
C GLU A 21 17.25 -17.41 -3.09
N ALA A 22 16.38 -18.36 -3.46
CA ALA A 22 15.33 -18.84 -2.58
C ALA A 22 15.89 -19.44 -1.28
N GLY A 23 16.95 -20.26 -1.37
CA GLY A 23 17.64 -20.80 -0.21
C GLY A 23 18.18 -19.70 0.70
N ARG A 24 18.85 -18.70 0.13
CA ARG A 24 19.36 -17.56 0.88
C ARG A 24 18.26 -16.82 1.64
N ARG A 25 17.11 -16.56 0.99
CA ARG A 25 15.96 -15.88 1.62
C ARG A 25 15.35 -16.66 2.77
N LEU A 26 15.34 -18.01 2.67
CA LEU A 26 14.76 -18.89 3.67
C LEU A 26 15.76 -19.34 4.74
N GLY A 27 17.03 -18.97 4.64
CA GLY A 27 18.08 -19.47 5.51
C GLY A 27 18.38 -20.97 5.32
N LEU A 28 18.11 -21.51 4.11
CA LEU A 28 18.27 -22.91 3.76
C LEU A 28 19.35 -23.12 2.69
N GLN A 29 19.92 -24.32 2.65
CA GLN A 29 20.78 -24.71 1.55
C GLN A 29 19.96 -24.93 0.27
N GLN A 30 20.53 -24.65 -0.90
CA GLN A 30 19.89 -24.84 -2.19
C GLN A 30 19.42 -26.29 -2.41
N SER A 31 20.20 -27.28 -1.93
CA SER A 31 19.84 -28.71 -1.96
C SER A 31 18.56 -29.01 -1.19
N THR A 32 18.37 -28.39 -0.02
CA THR A 32 17.16 -28.52 0.81
C THR A 32 15.94 -27.94 0.08
N VAL A 33 16.09 -26.75 -0.49
CA VAL A 33 15.01 -26.14 -1.29
C VAL A 33 14.64 -27.03 -2.47
N SER A 34 15.62 -27.58 -3.19
CA SER A 34 15.39 -28.52 -4.30
C SER A 34 14.66 -29.78 -3.85
N GLN A 35 14.97 -30.29 -2.66
CA GLN A 35 14.31 -31.45 -2.09
C GLN A 35 12.86 -31.14 -1.69
N HIS A 36 12.60 -29.96 -1.12
CA HIS A 36 11.25 -29.49 -0.80
C HIS A 36 10.37 -29.41 -2.06
N ILE A 37 10.90 -28.82 -3.14
CA ILE A 37 10.18 -28.73 -4.41
C ILE A 37 9.88 -30.11 -4.97
N ARG A 38 10.86 -31.03 -4.95
CA ARG A 38 10.65 -32.41 -5.42
C ARG A 38 9.53 -33.09 -4.66
N LYS A 39 9.52 -33.02 -3.32
CA LYS A 39 8.47 -33.60 -2.47
C LYS A 39 7.11 -32.96 -2.74
N LEU A 40 7.06 -31.66 -3.01
CA LEU A 40 5.83 -30.97 -3.36
C LEU A 40 5.30 -31.45 -4.73
N GLU A 41 6.17 -31.57 -5.75
CA GLU A 41 5.83 -32.11 -7.06
C GLU A 41 5.36 -33.56 -6.98
N GLU A 42 6.00 -34.40 -6.14
CA GLU A 42 5.57 -35.77 -5.85
C GLU A 42 4.17 -35.80 -5.21
N SER A 43 3.92 -34.92 -4.23
CA SER A 43 2.61 -34.81 -3.57
C SER A 43 1.52 -34.28 -4.50
N ALA A 44 1.86 -33.42 -5.45
CA ALA A 44 0.95 -32.87 -6.45
C ALA A 44 0.74 -33.84 -7.63
N GLY A 45 1.64 -34.81 -7.84
CA GLY A 45 1.67 -35.67 -9.02
C GLY A 45 1.95 -34.91 -10.32
N ARG A 46 2.50 -33.70 -10.23
CA ARG A 46 2.72 -32.77 -11.34
C ARG A 46 4.04 -32.02 -11.19
N ARG A 47 4.68 -31.70 -12.33
CA ARG A 47 5.82 -30.79 -12.35
C ARG A 47 5.33 -29.36 -12.20
N LEU A 48 5.90 -28.62 -11.27
CA LEU A 48 5.54 -27.22 -11.00
C LEU A 48 6.54 -26.24 -11.62
N PHE A 49 7.77 -26.71 -11.89
CA PHE A 49 8.80 -25.93 -12.57
C PHE A 49 9.31 -26.62 -13.84
N VAL A 50 9.56 -25.83 -14.86
CA VAL A 50 10.41 -26.19 -15.97
C VAL A 50 11.83 -25.75 -15.61
N ARG A 51 12.77 -26.70 -15.64
CA ARG A 51 14.20 -26.47 -15.37
C ARG A 51 14.93 -26.53 -16.68
N ASP A 52 15.32 -25.38 -17.21
CA ASP A 52 16.32 -25.32 -18.27
C ASP A 52 17.67 -24.93 -17.65
N THR A 53 18.77 -25.21 -18.35
CA THR A 53 20.15 -24.95 -17.86
C THR A 53 20.42 -23.53 -17.41
N HIS A 54 19.57 -22.58 -17.83
CA HIS A 54 19.74 -21.14 -17.54
C HIS A 54 18.50 -20.47 -16.90
N ARG A 55 17.34 -21.12 -16.83
CA ARG A 55 16.12 -20.48 -16.32
C ARG A 55 15.23 -21.46 -15.54
N VAL A 56 14.62 -20.94 -14.48
CA VAL A 56 13.57 -21.60 -13.71
C VAL A 56 12.27 -20.85 -14.00
N THR A 57 11.31 -21.55 -14.63
CA THR A 57 9.98 -20.98 -14.93
C THR A 57 8.89 -21.88 -14.37
N LEU A 58 7.75 -21.30 -14.03
CA LEU A 58 6.58 -22.07 -13.61
C LEU A 58 5.95 -22.81 -14.81
N THR A 59 5.41 -23.99 -14.55
CA THR A 59 4.43 -24.62 -15.45
C THR A 59 3.05 -24.02 -15.23
N ALA A 60 2.06 -24.35 -16.07
CA ALA A 60 0.66 -23.98 -15.81
C ALA A 60 0.17 -24.52 -14.46
N ASP A 61 0.56 -25.77 -14.10
CA ASP A 61 0.28 -26.34 -12.79
C ASP A 61 1.01 -25.58 -11.66
N GLY A 62 2.23 -25.07 -11.93
CA GLY A 62 2.99 -24.21 -11.00
C GLY A 62 2.31 -22.86 -10.76
N GLU A 63 1.78 -22.23 -11.82
CA GLU A 63 1.01 -21.00 -11.68
C GLU A 63 -0.25 -21.21 -10.82
N ALA A 64 -1.00 -22.27 -11.08
CA ALA A 64 -2.15 -22.63 -10.25
C ALA A 64 -1.74 -22.92 -8.79
N MET A 65 -0.63 -23.66 -8.58
CA MET A 65 -0.10 -23.95 -7.26
C MET A 65 0.26 -22.69 -6.48
N THR A 66 0.67 -21.61 -7.13
CA THR A 66 1.00 -20.35 -6.46
C THR A 66 -0.19 -19.80 -5.67
N GLY A 67 -1.38 -19.78 -6.26
CA GLY A 67 -2.60 -19.36 -5.58
C GLY A 67 -3.01 -20.28 -4.43
N PHE A 68 -2.92 -21.60 -4.66
CA PHE A 68 -3.23 -22.58 -3.61
C PHE A 68 -2.21 -22.52 -2.45
N ALA A 69 -0.93 -22.40 -2.74
CA ALA A 69 0.12 -22.30 -1.74
C ALA A 69 -0.08 -21.08 -0.82
N GLN A 70 -0.36 -19.91 -1.39
CA GLN A 70 -0.68 -18.72 -0.63
C GLN A 70 -1.89 -18.94 0.29
N THR A 71 -2.98 -19.48 -0.24
CA THR A 71 -4.21 -19.74 0.51
C THR A 71 -3.99 -20.71 1.67
N ILE A 72 -3.24 -21.80 1.45
CA ILE A 72 -2.94 -22.81 2.47
C ILE A 72 -2.06 -22.22 3.56
N LEU A 73 -0.99 -21.50 3.19
CA LEU A 73 -0.09 -20.87 4.16
C LEU A 73 -0.79 -19.79 4.98
N ASP A 74 -1.59 -18.95 4.36
CA ASP A 74 -2.40 -17.94 5.05
C ASP A 74 -3.37 -18.60 6.03
N THR A 75 -4.04 -19.68 5.61
CA THR A 75 -4.98 -20.42 6.46
C THR A 75 -4.25 -21.11 7.61
N SER A 76 -3.10 -21.72 7.36
CA SER A 76 -2.27 -22.37 8.39
C SER A 76 -1.78 -21.34 9.43
N GLN A 77 -1.28 -20.20 8.98
CA GLN A 77 -0.86 -19.12 9.87
C GLN A 77 -2.03 -18.53 10.68
N ARG A 78 -3.22 -18.46 10.07
CA ARG A 78 -4.45 -18.03 10.77
C ARG A 78 -4.84 -19.03 11.86
N ALA A 79 -4.78 -20.33 11.57
CA ALA A 79 -5.04 -21.37 12.55
C ALA A 79 -4.01 -21.33 13.70
N GLN A 80 -2.72 -21.24 13.39
CA GLN A 80 -1.68 -21.10 14.40
C GLN A 80 -1.91 -19.87 15.29
N ARG A 81 -2.22 -18.71 14.70
CA ARG A 81 -2.53 -17.49 15.45
C ARG A 81 -3.80 -17.61 16.31
N TYR A 82 -4.83 -18.28 15.80
CA TYR A 82 -6.06 -18.53 16.55
C TYR A 82 -5.80 -19.41 17.79
N PHE A 83 -5.07 -20.50 17.62
CA PHE A 83 -4.74 -21.40 18.73
C PHE A 83 -3.61 -20.90 19.65
N ALA A 84 -2.70 -20.09 19.14
CA ALA A 84 -1.72 -19.39 19.97
C ALA A 84 -2.38 -18.33 20.88
N GLY A 85 -3.66 -18.01 20.63
CA GLY A 85 -4.44 -17.03 21.38
C GLY A 85 -3.79 -15.66 21.30
N SER A 86 -4.24 -14.80 20.39
CA SER A 86 -3.83 -13.41 20.47
C SER A 86 -4.33 -12.83 21.78
N GLN A 87 -3.44 -12.67 22.75
CA GLN A 87 -3.74 -12.02 24.03
C GLN A 87 -3.76 -10.49 23.90
N LEU A 88 -3.65 -9.97 22.66
CA LEU A 88 -3.69 -8.55 22.43
C LEU A 88 -5.08 -8.01 22.75
N ARG A 89 -5.10 -7.07 23.69
CA ARG A 89 -6.32 -6.38 24.16
C ARG A 89 -6.07 -4.90 24.20
N GLY A 90 -7.13 -4.13 24.09
CA GLY A 90 -7.09 -2.70 24.26
C GLY A 90 -7.56 -1.97 23.04
N ARG A 91 -7.29 -0.66 22.99
CA ARG A 91 -7.70 0.23 21.90
C ARG A 91 -6.48 0.65 21.06
N VAL A 92 -6.66 0.77 19.77
CA VAL A 92 -5.71 1.40 18.84
C VAL A 92 -6.39 2.59 18.20
N ARG A 93 -5.86 3.79 18.42
CA ARG A 93 -6.26 5.02 17.74
C ARG A 93 -5.45 5.13 16.46
N PHE A 94 -6.09 4.77 15.35
CA PHE A 94 -5.44 4.66 14.04
C PHE A 94 -5.85 5.80 13.12
N GLY A 95 -4.87 6.56 12.62
CA GLY A 95 -5.04 7.60 11.61
C GLY A 95 -4.73 7.06 10.22
N ALA A 96 -5.64 7.24 9.27
CA ALA A 96 -5.41 6.93 7.86
C ALA A 96 -5.62 8.17 7.00
N SER A 97 -4.68 8.45 6.07
CA SER A 97 -4.90 9.58 5.17
C SER A 97 -6.09 9.32 4.24
N GLU A 98 -6.75 10.39 3.81
CA GLU A 98 -7.93 10.39 2.92
C GLU A 98 -7.73 9.50 1.68
N ASP A 99 -6.51 9.36 1.21
CA ASP A 99 -6.16 8.55 0.04
C ASP A 99 -6.54 7.07 0.20
N PHE A 100 -6.60 6.57 1.44
CA PHE A 100 -6.83 5.14 1.72
C PHE A 100 -8.29 4.75 1.84
N VAL A 101 -9.19 5.71 1.93
CA VAL A 101 -10.64 5.44 2.11
C VAL A 101 -11.20 4.62 0.94
N SER A 102 -10.68 4.87 -0.27
CA SER A 102 -11.10 4.18 -1.50
C SER A 102 -10.20 3.01 -1.91
N THR A 103 -9.29 2.57 -1.03
CA THR A 103 -8.40 1.44 -1.26
C THR A 103 -8.94 0.16 -0.60
N ARG A 104 -8.13 -0.88 -0.59
CA ARG A 104 -8.42 -2.12 0.14
C ARG A 104 -8.09 -2.06 1.64
N LEU A 105 -7.92 -0.86 2.22
CA LEU A 105 -7.75 -0.70 3.67
C LEU A 105 -8.84 -1.41 4.49
N PRO A 106 -10.14 -1.35 4.11
CA PRO A 106 -11.19 -2.09 4.82
C PRO A 106 -10.95 -3.61 4.89
N GLU A 107 -10.33 -4.20 3.87
CA GLU A 107 -9.98 -5.63 3.88
C GLU A 107 -8.86 -5.93 4.90
N VAL A 108 -7.84 -5.08 4.95
CA VAL A 108 -6.73 -5.18 5.91
C VAL A 108 -7.24 -5.03 7.34
N LEU A 109 -8.11 -4.05 7.60
CA LEU A 109 -8.70 -3.83 8.91
C LEU A 109 -9.63 -4.99 9.32
N ARG A 110 -10.43 -5.52 8.40
CA ARG A 110 -11.29 -6.69 8.65
C ARG A 110 -10.46 -7.89 9.07
N GLU A 111 -9.36 -8.16 8.35
CA GLU A 111 -8.49 -9.28 8.68
C GLU A 111 -7.82 -9.07 10.04
N PHE A 112 -7.37 -7.86 10.35
CA PHE A 112 -6.79 -7.51 11.64
C PHE A 112 -7.78 -7.74 12.80
N VAL A 113 -9.02 -7.24 12.70
CA VAL A 113 -10.05 -7.41 13.74
C VAL A 113 -10.42 -8.88 13.93
N ARG A 114 -10.48 -9.65 12.84
CA ARG A 114 -10.72 -11.11 12.95
C ARG A 114 -9.60 -11.85 13.68
N GLN A 115 -8.36 -11.39 13.57
CA GLN A 115 -7.19 -11.98 14.25
C GLN A 115 -7.08 -11.52 15.71
N HIS A 116 -7.58 -10.34 16.02
CA HIS A 116 -7.42 -9.67 17.30
C HIS A 116 -8.78 -9.16 17.82
N ALA A 117 -9.70 -10.11 18.08
CA ALA A 117 -11.10 -9.81 18.43
C ALA A 117 -11.28 -9.00 19.73
N LEU A 118 -10.24 -8.86 20.56
CA LEU A 118 -10.26 -8.08 21.80
C LEU A 118 -9.55 -6.71 21.66
N VAL A 119 -9.29 -6.30 20.41
CA VAL A 119 -8.72 -4.98 20.10
C VAL A 119 -9.79 -4.10 19.49
N ASP A 120 -10.08 -2.98 20.13
CA ASP A 120 -10.95 -1.95 19.60
C ASP A 120 -10.16 -1.01 18.69
N LEU A 121 -10.71 -0.68 17.52
CA LEU A 121 -10.14 0.30 16.60
C LEU A 121 -10.94 1.61 16.66
N GLU A 122 -10.23 2.71 16.94
CA GLU A 122 -10.72 4.06 16.68
C GLU A 122 -10.06 4.59 15.42
N LEU A 123 -10.83 4.72 14.34
CA LEU A 123 -10.32 5.18 13.05
C LEU A 123 -10.57 6.68 12.89
N ARG A 124 -9.50 7.43 12.62
CA ARG A 124 -9.58 8.83 12.18
C ARG A 124 -9.05 8.97 10.76
N VAL A 125 -9.85 9.60 9.91
CA VAL A 125 -9.49 9.89 8.52
C VAL A 125 -9.25 11.38 8.37
N GLY A 126 -8.18 11.75 7.66
CA GLY A 126 -7.84 13.16 7.46
C GLY A 126 -6.65 13.35 6.52
N VAL A 127 -6.25 14.60 6.29
CA VAL A 127 -5.04 14.90 5.53
C VAL A 127 -3.80 14.52 6.35
N SER A 128 -2.75 14.07 5.65
CA SER A 128 -1.54 13.56 6.31
C SER A 128 -0.93 14.53 7.33
N ALA A 129 -0.95 15.83 7.04
CA ALA A 129 -0.39 16.84 7.95
C ALA A 129 -1.11 16.87 9.31
N THR A 130 -2.44 16.87 9.32
CA THR A 130 -3.24 16.82 10.55
C THR A 130 -3.03 15.52 11.33
N LEU A 131 -2.89 14.39 10.61
CA LEU A 131 -2.62 13.11 11.25
C LEU A 131 -1.24 13.08 11.95
N TYR A 132 -0.24 13.75 11.39
CA TYR A 132 1.05 13.93 12.06
C TYR A 132 0.93 14.74 13.35
N GLU A 133 0.17 15.83 13.33
CA GLU A 133 -0.08 16.66 14.51
C GLU A 133 -0.75 15.85 15.63
N LEU A 134 -1.77 15.05 15.29
CA LEU A 134 -2.46 14.19 16.24
C LEU A 134 -1.56 13.06 16.78
N LEU A 135 -0.67 12.50 15.93
CA LEU A 135 0.31 11.51 16.35
C LEU A 135 1.32 12.13 17.32
N ASP A 136 1.86 13.29 16.99
CA ASP A 136 2.85 14.01 17.80
C ASP A 136 2.25 14.47 19.13
N ALA A 137 0.95 14.80 19.18
CA ALA A 137 0.18 15.10 20.40
C ALA A 137 -0.17 13.84 21.22
N GLY A 138 0.10 12.62 20.70
CA GLY A 138 -0.28 11.38 21.37
C GLY A 138 -1.78 11.08 21.34
N GLU A 139 -2.54 11.74 20.47
CA GLU A 139 -3.95 11.48 20.24
C GLU A 139 -4.18 10.27 19.31
N LEU A 140 -3.18 9.90 18.50
CA LEU A 140 -3.14 8.69 17.69
C LEU A 140 -1.99 7.80 18.15
N ASP A 141 -2.17 6.50 18.02
CA ASP A 141 -1.13 5.49 18.34
C ASP A 141 -0.37 5.08 17.09
N LEU A 142 -1.05 5.09 15.92
CA LEU A 142 -0.52 4.66 14.63
C LEU A 142 -1.11 5.52 13.52
N VAL A 143 -0.30 5.84 12.51
CA VAL A 143 -0.72 6.60 11.32
C VAL A 143 -0.23 5.92 10.06
N LEU A 144 -1.09 5.86 9.04
CA LEU A 144 -0.77 5.52 7.65
C LEU A 144 -0.98 6.78 6.79
N ALA A 145 0.10 7.37 6.31
CA ALA A 145 0.05 8.69 5.68
C ALA A 145 1.18 8.86 4.63
N LYS A 146 1.08 9.92 3.83
CA LYS A 146 2.20 10.38 3.00
C LYS A 146 3.34 10.87 3.90
N ARG A 147 4.58 10.50 3.56
CA ARG A 147 5.77 11.01 4.25
C ARG A 147 5.88 12.51 4.04
N ARG A 148 6.11 13.24 5.13
CA ARG A 148 6.41 14.67 5.08
C ARG A 148 7.86 14.87 4.58
N ALA A 149 8.08 15.89 3.77
CA ALA A 149 9.44 16.25 3.34
C ALA A 149 10.35 16.50 4.57
N GLY A 150 11.54 15.90 4.57
CA GLY A 150 12.49 16.00 5.68
C GLY A 150 12.17 15.17 6.93
N ASP A 151 11.11 14.36 6.93
CA ASP A 151 10.77 13.43 8.01
C ASP A 151 11.20 12.02 7.62
N ASP A 152 12.07 11.40 8.40
CA ASP A 152 12.58 10.04 8.20
C ASP A 152 11.83 8.98 9.04
N ARG A 153 10.90 9.40 9.88
CA ARG A 153 10.10 8.52 10.73
C ARG A 153 9.22 7.59 9.91
N GLY A 154 8.89 6.47 10.51
CA GLY A 154 7.96 5.49 9.96
C GLY A 154 8.60 4.51 8.99
N ARG A 155 7.92 3.39 8.82
CA ARG A 155 8.32 2.31 7.91
C ARG A 155 7.65 2.50 6.57
N LEU A 156 8.43 2.42 5.49
CA LEU A 156 7.91 2.53 4.13
C LEU A 156 6.94 1.38 3.85
N VAL A 157 5.74 1.72 3.39
CA VAL A 157 4.75 0.74 2.89
C VAL A 157 4.90 0.61 1.39
N TRP A 158 4.88 1.73 0.63
CA TRP A 158 5.23 1.76 -0.80
C TRP A 158 5.57 3.17 -1.28
N ARG A 159 6.09 3.27 -2.50
CA ARG A 159 6.27 4.52 -3.25
C ARG A 159 5.32 4.60 -4.42
N ASP A 160 4.88 5.80 -4.72
CA ASP A 160 4.05 6.08 -5.88
C ASP A 160 4.47 7.41 -6.52
N ARG A 161 4.10 7.63 -7.77
CA ARG A 161 4.32 8.90 -8.45
C ARG A 161 3.13 9.82 -8.21
N LEU A 162 3.40 11.09 -7.93
CA LEU A 162 2.36 12.12 -7.97
C LEU A 162 2.06 12.51 -9.42
N THR A 163 0.79 12.70 -9.73
CA THR A 163 0.31 13.10 -11.04
C THR A 163 -0.80 14.15 -10.93
N TRP A 164 -0.95 14.93 -11.98
CA TRP A 164 -2.09 15.83 -12.13
C TRP A 164 -3.30 15.05 -12.64
N VAL A 165 -4.44 15.23 -12.01
CA VAL A 165 -5.69 14.54 -12.35
C VAL A 165 -6.84 15.53 -12.47
N GLY A 166 -7.81 15.20 -13.31
CA GLY A 166 -9.03 15.99 -13.51
C GLY A 166 -10.13 15.18 -14.17
N ALA A 167 -11.25 15.81 -14.49
CA ALA A 167 -12.30 15.14 -15.22
C ALA A 167 -11.86 14.77 -16.65
N PRO A 168 -12.34 13.64 -17.20
CA PRO A 168 -12.11 13.31 -18.61
C PRO A 168 -12.57 14.43 -19.55
N GLY A 169 -11.71 14.83 -20.48
CA GLY A 169 -12.05 15.84 -21.47
C GLY A 169 -12.15 17.28 -20.95
N ILE A 170 -11.71 17.52 -19.71
CA ILE A 170 -11.71 18.89 -19.15
C ILE A 170 -10.96 19.87 -20.06
N GLN A 171 -11.52 21.05 -20.24
CA GLN A 171 -10.87 22.17 -20.92
C GLN A 171 -10.50 23.22 -19.86
N VAL A 172 -9.22 23.53 -19.76
CA VAL A 172 -8.73 24.55 -18.82
C VAL A 172 -8.01 25.67 -19.59
N GLN A 173 -8.16 26.88 -19.10
CA GLN A 173 -7.51 28.08 -19.64
C GLN A 173 -6.64 28.70 -18.53
N ALA A 174 -5.60 29.40 -18.95
CA ALA A 174 -4.78 30.17 -18.01
C ALA A 174 -5.57 31.32 -17.37
N PRO A 175 -5.36 31.58 -16.08
CA PRO A 175 -4.50 30.88 -15.14
C PRO A 175 -5.06 29.51 -14.78
N MET A 176 -4.18 28.49 -14.67
CA MET A 176 -4.54 27.08 -14.38
C MET A 176 -5.45 26.99 -13.15
N PRO A 177 -6.69 26.51 -13.27
CA PRO A 177 -7.60 26.38 -12.13
C PRO A 177 -7.23 25.13 -11.31
N LEU A 178 -6.90 25.34 -10.05
CA LEU A 178 -6.50 24.29 -9.12
C LEU A 178 -7.60 23.96 -8.13
N ILE A 179 -7.77 22.69 -7.86
CA ILE A 179 -8.60 22.17 -6.79
C ILE A 179 -7.65 21.56 -5.76
N LEU A 180 -7.62 22.10 -4.55
CA LEU A 180 -6.61 21.78 -3.55
C LEU A 180 -7.22 21.41 -2.21
N PHE A 181 -6.54 20.56 -1.47
CA PHE A 181 -6.83 20.40 -0.05
C PHE A 181 -6.61 21.72 0.69
N ASN A 182 -7.34 21.92 1.79
CA ASN A 182 -7.04 22.97 2.74
C ASN A 182 -5.59 22.83 3.24
N ALA A 183 -4.95 23.96 3.55
CA ALA A 183 -3.65 23.93 4.22
C ALA A 183 -3.82 23.48 5.68
N PRO A 184 -2.84 22.72 6.20
CA PRO A 184 -1.64 22.22 5.56
C PRO A 184 -1.89 20.92 4.77
N SER A 185 -1.30 20.78 3.57
CA SER A 185 -1.41 19.58 2.75
C SER A 185 -0.15 19.35 1.90
N ILE A 186 0.38 18.15 1.94
CA ILE A 186 1.59 17.75 1.20
C ILE A 186 1.37 17.90 -0.33
N THR A 187 0.25 17.40 -0.85
CA THR A 187 -0.05 17.51 -2.29
C THR A 187 -0.29 18.95 -2.74
N ARG A 188 -0.89 19.79 -1.89
CA ARG A 188 -1.02 21.23 -2.14
C ARG A 188 0.36 21.88 -2.26
N THR A 189 1.25 21.67 -1.31
CA THR A 189 2.61 22.23 -1.32
C THR A 189 3.35 21.83 -2.58
N VAL A 190 3.38 20.52 -2.88
CA VAL A 190 4.05 19.99 -4.09
C VAL A 190 3.48 20.59 -5.37
N ALA A 191 2.15 20.73 -5.47
CA ALA A 191 1.50 21.34 -6.64
C ALA A 191 1.94 22.78 -6.86
N LEU A 192 1.89 23.62 -5.81
CA LEU A 192 2.21 25.02 -5.90
C LEU A 192 3.69 25.26 -6.21
N GLU A 193 4.59 24.57 -5.51
CA GLU A 193 6.03 24.63 -5.75
C GLU A 193 6.41 24.20 -7.18
N ALA A 194 5.75 23.16 -7.70
CA ALA A 194 6.01 22.70 -9.06
C ALA A 194 5.59 23.73 -10.11
N LEU A 195 4.43 24.36 -9.94
CA LEU A 195 3.93 25.42 -10.86
C LEU A 195 4.78 26.68 -10.78
N GLU A 196 5.16 27.11 -9.58
CA GLU A 196 6.04 28.26 -9.37
C GLU A 196 7.42 28.06 -10.03
N ARG A 197 7.99 26.87 -9.91
CA ARG A 197 9.30 26.52 -10.52
C ARG A 197 9.32 26.72 -12.04
N VAL A 198 8.20 26.49 -12.72
CA VAL A 198 8.09 26.65 -14.19
C VAL A 198 7.41 27.95 -14.60
N GLY A 199 7.01 28.79 -13.65
CA GLY A 199 6.35 30.06 -13.91
C GLY A 199 4.96 29.92 -14.54
N LEU A 200 4.27 28.79 -14.36
CA LEU A 200 2.93 28.60 -14.92
C LEU A 200 1.89 29.33 -14.04
N PRO A 201 1.13 30.31 -14.60
CA PRO A 201 0.14 31.04 -13.82
C PRO A 201 -1.01 30.13 -13.40
N TRP A 202 -1.38 30.21 -12.13
CA TRP A 202 -2.45 29.42 -11.55
C TRP A 202 -3.39 30.25 -10.68
N ARG A 203 -4.57 29.70 -10.40
CA ARG A 203 -5.51 30.21 -9.39
C ARG A 203 -6.12 29.05 -8.60
N VAL A 204 -6.48 29.27 -7.37
CA VAL A 204 -7.27 28.30 -6.60
C VAL A 204 -8.74 28.47 -7.00
N ALA A 205 -9.28 27.47 -7.70
CA ALA A 205 -10.67 27.45 -8.12
C ALA A 205 -11.59 26.86 -7.03
N CYS A 206 -11.05 25.90 -6.24
CA CYS A 206 -11.79 25.27 -5.15
C CYS A 206 -10.82 24.77 -4.09
N THR A 207 -11.24 24.76 -2.82
CA THR A 207 -10.58 24.07 -1.72
C THR A 207 -11.55 23.12 -1.03
N SER A 208 -11.05 21.99 -0.54
CA SER A 208 -11.83 21.03 0.22
C SER A 208 -11.00 20.42 1.36
N GLY A 209 -11.67 20.06 2.45
CA GLY A 209 -11.07 19.29 3.55
C GLY A 209 -11.11 17.79 3.33
N SER A 210 -11.76 17.29 2.26
CA SER A 210 -11.93 15.87 1.99
C SER A 210 -11.64 15.49 0.53
N LEU A 211 -11.22 14.24 0.31
CA LEU A 211 -11.00 13.70 -1.02
C LEU A 211 -12.29 13.64 -1.85
N SER A 212 -13.41 13.30 -1.21
CA SER A 212 -14.72 13.28 -1.87
C SER A 212 -15.12 14.66 -2.39
N GLY A 213 -14.86 15.72 -1.63
CA GLY A 213 -15.09 17.10 -2.08
C GLY A 213 -14.16 17.50 -3.22
N LEU A 214 -12.87 17.16 -3.17
CA LEU A 214 -11.93 17.36 -4.28
C LEU A 214 -12.40 16.63 -5.54
N ARG A 215 -12.76 15.35 -5.42
CA ARG A 215 -13.27 14.56 -6.54
C ARG A 215 -14.52 15.19 -7.16
N ALA A 216 -15.49 15.60 -6.33
CA ALA A 216 -16.71 16.25 -6.83
C ALA A 216 -16.41 17.54 -7.59
N ALA A 217 -15.51 18.39 -7.09
CA ALA A 217 -15.09 19.60 -7.75
C ALA A 217 -14.37 19.32 -9.09
N CYS A 218 -13.52 18.30 -9.15
CA CYS A 218 -12.88 17.86 -10.39
C CYS A 218 -13.92 17.39 -11.43
N LEU A 219 -14.84 16.50 -11.02
CA LEU A 219 -15.90 15.98 -11.90
C LEU A 219 -16.85 17.10 -12.40
N ALA A 220 -17.05 18.14 -11.60
CA ALA A 220 -17.79 19.34 -12.01
C ALA A 220 -17.00 20.23 -12.99
N GLY A 221 -15.76 19.87 -13.34
CA GLY A 221 -14.94 20.64 -14.29
C GLY A 221 -14.34 21.92 -13.72
N LEU A 222 -14.27 22.09 -12.40
CA LEU A 222 -13.76 23.32 -11.78
C LEU A 222 -12.25 23.48 -11.94
N GLY A 223 -11.50 22.40 -12.23
CA GLY A 223 -10.06 22.46 -12.42
C GLY A 223 -9.39 21.09 -12.25
N VAL A 224 -8.09 21.13 -11.98
CA VAL A 224 -7.22 19.96 -11.81
C VAL A 224 -6.66 19.90 -10.39
N THR A 225 -6.30 18.70 -9.95
CA THR A 225 -5.68 18.46 -8.63
C THR A 225 -4.49 17.52 -8.74
N VAL A 226 -3.77 17.33 -7.65
CA VAL A 226 -2.64 16.39 -7.54
C VAL A 226 -3.03 15.19 -6.71
N HIS A 227 -2.73 13.99 -7.23
CA HIS A 227 -2.96 12.74 -6.53
C HIS A 227 -1.84 11.73 -6.77
N ALA A 228 -1.72 10.72 -5.91
CA ALA A 228 -0.88 9.57 -6.17
C ALA A 228 -1.49 8.75 -7.32
N ARG A 229 -0.68 8.37 -8.30
CA ARG A 229 -1.13 7.76 -9.56
C ARG A 229 -1.92 6.47 -9.34
N GLY A 230 -1.39 5.58 -8.48
CA GLY A 230 -2.04 4.30 -8.15
C GLY A 230 -3.31 4.44 -7.32
N LEU A 231 -3.58 5.63 -6.76
CA LEU A 231 -4.74 5.93 -5.92
C LEU A 231 -5.67 6.97 -6.57
N THR A 232 -5.56 7.18 -7.89
CA THR A 232 -6.40 8.15 -8.60
C THR A 232 -7.88 7.85 -8.35
N PRO A 233 -8.66 8.84 -7.86
CA PRO A 233 -10.07 8.63 -7.58
C PRO A 233 -10.87 8.23 -8.82
N GLU A 234 -11.86 7.36 -8.63
CA GLU A 234 -12.73 6.88 -9.70
C GLU A 234 -13.37 8.05 -10.48
N GLY A 235 -13.38 7.94 -11.80
CA GLY A 235 -13.92 8.96 -12.71
C GLY A 235 -12.96 10.11 -13.01
N LEU A 236 -11.81 10.20 -12.36
CA LEU A 236 -10.73 11.12 -12.72
C LEU A 236 -9.69 10.42 -13.59
N VAL A 237 -9.02 11.19 -14.42
CA VAL A 237 -7.95 10.72 -15.31
C VAL A 237 -6.71 11.57 -15.16
N GLU A 238 -5.56 10.97 -15.46
CA GLU A 238 -4.29 11.70 -15.54
C GLU A 238 -4.35 12.75 -16.66
N MET A 239 -3.88 13.96 -16.37
CA MET A 239 -3.86 15.03 -17.34
C MET A 239 -2.83 14.78 -18.43
N PRO A 240 -3.20 14.96 -19.70
CA PRO A 240 -2.29 14.75 -20.81
C PRO A 240 -1.15 15.77 -20.81
N ALA A 241 0.00 15.39 -21.37
CA ALA A 241 1.18 16.25 -21.46
C ALA A 241 0.94 17.58 -22.20
N SER A 242 -0.08 17.64 -23.07
CA SER A 242 -0.50 18.86 -23.78
C SER A 242 -0.92 19.99 -22.87
N PHE A 243 -1.23 19.73 -21.60
CA PHE A 243 -1.54 20.79 -20.62
C PHE A 243 -0.30 21.51 -20.10
N GLY A 244 0.90 21.05 -20.43
CA GLY A 244 2.16 21.68 -20.00
C GLY A 244 2.39 21.68 -18.49
N LEU A 245 1.71 20.79 -17.75
CA LEU A 245 1.82 20.69 -16.30
C LEU A 245 3.16 20.08 -15.91
N PRO A 246 3.86 20.63 -14.90
CA PRO A 246 5.17 20.14 -14.48
C PRO A 246 5.11 18.78 -13.80
N ALA A 247 6.22 18.04 -13.87
CA ALA A 247 6.39 16.81 -13.10
C ALA A 247 6.39 17.11 -11.59
N LEU A 248 5.78 16.21 -10.80
CA LEU A 248 5.57 16.40 -9.37
C LEU A 248 6.49 15.55 -8.49
N GLY A 249 7.19 14.57 -9.09
CA GLY A 249 8.02 13.62 -8.37
C GLY A 249 7.25 12.49 -7.72
N ASP A 250 7.92 11.82 -6.77
CA ASP A 250 7.39 10.65 -6.08
C ASP A 250 6.86 11.02 -4.69
N VAL A 251 6.01 10.17 -4.16
CA VAL A 251 5.49 10.22 -2.80
C VAL A 251 5.72 8.88 -2.11
N GLU A 252 6.10 8.92 -0.87
CA GLU A 252 6.20 7.74 -0.01
C GLU A 252 4.99 7.66 0.92
N PHE A 253 4.41 6.47 1.01
CA PHE A 253 3.41 6.16 2.01
C PHE A 253 4.07 5.35 3.13
N VAL A 254 3.90 5.80 4.36
CA VAL A 254 4.57 5.24 5.53
C VAL A 254 3.56 4.92 6.62
N VAL A 255 3.86 3.88 7.38
CA VAL A 255 3.19 3.60 8.65
C VAL A 255 4.12 3.96 9.79
N MET A 256 3.63 4.74 10.74
CA MET A 256 4.41 5.19 11.89
C MET A 256 3.59 5.22 13.17
N GLY A 257 4.24 5.05 14.31
CA GLY A 257 3.66 5.15 15.65
C GLY A 257 4.34 6.23 16.49
N VAL A 258 3.79 6.48 17.67
CA VAL A 258 4.28 7.52 18.59
C VAL A 258 5.74 7.30 19.04
N ARG A 259 6.24 6.05 19.02
CA ARG A 259 7.60 5.69 19.45
C ARG A 259 8.21 4.60 18.58
N ASP A 260 9.51 4.67 18.35
CA ASP A 260 10.31 3.55 17.90
C ASP A 260 10.19 2.43 18.96
N GLY A 261 9.69 1.27 18.53
CA GLY A 261 9.40 0.17 19.45
C GLY A 261 7.92 -0.02 19.76
N LEU A 262 7.04 0.20 18.76
CA LEU A 262 5.64 -0.18 18.83
C LEU A 262 5.51 -1.61 19.39
N GLY A 263 4.82 -1.74 20.51
CA GLY A 263 4.41 -3.01 21.11
C GLY A 263 2.90 -3.19 21.02
N GLY A 264 2.43 -4.39 21.36
CA GLY A 264 1.01 -4.65 21.50
C GLY A 264 0.17 -4.48 20.21
N PRO A 265 -1.08 -4.04 20.34
CA PRO A 265 -2.03 -3.97 19.23
C PRO A 265 -1.63 -3.02 18.09
N ALA A 266 -1.00 -1.89 18.41
CA ALA A 266 -0.54 -0.93 17.40
C ALA A 266 0.57 -1.51 16.52
N ALA A 267 1.51 -2.25 17.10
CA ALA A 267 2.55 -2.96 16.35
C ALA A 267 1.96 -4.05 15.46
N ALA A 268 0.97 -4.79 15.94
CA ALA A 268 0.29 -5.82 15.17
C ALA A 268 -0.44 -5.21 13.95
N LEU A 269 -1.13 -4.09 14.12
CA LEU A 269 -1.78 -3.38 13.02
C LEU A 269 -0.75 -2.82 12.02
N ALA A 270 0.34 -2.23 12.49
CA ALA A 270 1.43 -1.75 11.63
C ALA A 270 2.00 -2.88 10.76
N ASN A 271 2.26 -4.05 11.36
CA ASN A 271 2.74 -5.22 10.63
C ASN A 271 1.71 -5.75 9.62
N SER A 272 0.42 -5.73 9.96
CA SER A 272 -0.65 -6.10 9.03
C SER A 272 -0.71 -5.16 7.81
N ILE A 273 -0.54 -3.85 8.02
CA ILE A 273 -0.48 -2.85 6.94
C ILE A 273 0.73 -3.10 6.05
N LEU A 274 1.91 -3.29 6.63
CA LEU A 274 3.15 -3.53 5.88
C LEU A 274 3.12 -4.83 5.06
N ALA A 275 2.56 -5.89 5.62
CA ALA A 275 2.39 -7.17 4.92
C ALA A 275 1.41 -7.09 3.75
N ASN A 276 0.54 -6.07 3.70
CA ASN A 276 -0.46 -5.88 2.65
C ASN A 276 -0.23 -4.60 1.81
N GLY A 277 0.98 -4.03 1.85
CA GLY A 277 1.33 -2.81 1.11
C GLY A 277 0.95 -2.87 -0.37
N ASP A 278 1.27 -3.97 -1.06
CA ASP A 278 0.95 -4.18 -2.47
C ASP A 278 -0.57 -4.16 -2.77
N ARG A 279 -1.39 -4.58 -1.81
CA ARG A 279 -2.86 -4.56 -1.94
C ARG A 279 -3.41 -3.14 -1.80
N LEU A 280 -2.76 -2.31 -1.00
CA LEU A 280 -3.16 -0.93 -0.75
C LEU A 280 -2.84 0.02 -1.91
N GLN A 281 -1.94 -0.39 -2.83
CA GLN A 281 -1.56 0.38 -4.03
C GLN A 281 -2.63 0.39 -5.11
N ARG A 282 -3.64 -0.46 -5.04
CA ARG A 282 -4.66 -0.60 -6.08
C ARG A 282 -5.98 -0.06 -5.56
N SER A 283 -6.55 0.89 -6.30
CA SER A 283 -7.97 1.24 -6.16
C SER A 283 -8.81 -0.03 -6.38
N GLY A 284 -9.76 -0.25 -5.51
CA GLY A 284 -10.66 -1.40 -5.58
C GLY A 284 -11.58 -1.38 -6.78
#